data_ac5580be3f33711a6482b1a9b3307d81
#
_entry.id   ac5580be3f33711a6482b1a9b3307d81
#
_cell.length_a   1.000
_cell.length_b   1.000
_cell.length_c   1.000
_cell.angle_alpha   90.00
_cell.angle_beta   90.00
_cell.angle_gamma   90.00
#
_symmetry.space_group_name_H-M   'P 1'
#
loop_
_entity.id
_entity.type
_entity.pdbx_description
1 polymer ?
#
loop_
_entity_poly.entity_id
_entity_poly.type
_entity_poly.pdbx_seq_one_letter_code
_entity_poly.pdbx_strand_id
1 'polypeptide(L)'
;MIQRMVFLAALLGVATLTACTSMTSSDAARFDAIVASPVRIDADRRTDAARHPTQFLPFTQVKPGMRALDVSAGGGYTSQLMALAVGPSGVLYAQAPNPGATLTRRLADHPQANFVVVARPFDDPVPPEAHDLDVITLIQNYHDIANLPVDRVRMNRQLYAALKPGGHYIVVDHAARAGTGTADTRTLHRIDEAVVRNEVTQAGFVLEAEGSFLRNPDDPRDKTSGDSPFFTDKFALRFVKPR
;
A
#
# COMPACT_ATOMS: atom_id res chain seq x y z
N MET A 1 37.43 -55.42 21.20
CA MET A 1 37.41 -54.01 21.68
C MET A 1 36.84 -53.14 20.56
N ILE A 2 35.55 -52.74 20.66
CA ILE A 2 34.90 -51.93 19.67
C ILE A 2 34.63 -50.56 20.33
N GLN A 3 35.33 -49.54 19.83
CA GLN A 3 35.30 -48.18 20.34
C GLN A 3 34.11 -47.44 19.69
N ARG A 4 33.09 -47.06 20.48
CA ARG A 4 31.94 -46.26 20.03
C ARG A 4 32.32 -44.78 20.02
N MET A 5 32.37 -44.20 18.82
CA MET A 5 32.46 -42.74 18.67
C MET A 5 31.04 -42.14 18.86
N VAL A 6 30.93 -41.27 19.85
CA VAL A 6 29.75 -40.46 20.10
C VAL A 6 29.91 -39.13 19.33
N PHE A 7 29.09 -38.88 18.32
CA PHE A 7 29.00 -37.57 17.67
C PHE A 7 28.06 -36.67 18.44
N LEU A 8 28.62 -35.59 18.99
CA LEU A 8 27.86 -34.52 19.64
C LEU A 8 27.44 -33.52 18.55
N ALA A 9 26.15 -33.47 18.18
CA ALA A 9 25.62 -32.51 17.27
C ALA A 9 25.27 -31.23 18.06
N ALA A 10 26.00 -30.15 17.83
CA ALA A 10 25.70 -28.83 18.37
C ALA A 10 24.59 -28.17 17.51
N LEU A 11 23.37 -28.01 18.05
CA LEU A 11 22.33 -27.20 17.46
C LEU A 11 22.64 -25.71 17.74
N LEU A 12 23.08 -24.98 16.71
CA LEU A 12 23.06 -23.51 16.75
C LEU A 12 21.64 -23.02 16.55
N GLY A 13 21.00 -22.59 17.61
CA GLY A 13 19.72 -21.88 17.56
C GLY A 13 19.93 -20.44 17.02
N VAL A 14 19.50 -20.16 15.80
CA VAL A 14 19.44 -18.80 15.27
C VAL A 14 18.22 -18.10 15.93
N ALA A 15 18.48 -17.26 16.91
CA ALA A 15 17.47 -16.37 17.49
C ALA A 15 17.22 -15.23 16.49
N THR A 16 16.10 -15.28 15.78
CA THR A 16 15.62 -14.14 14.98
C THR A 16 15.07 -13.08 15.93
N LEU A 17 15.86 -12.04 16.18
CA LEU A 17 15.40 -10.83 16.85
C LEU A 17 14.45 -10.08 15.92
N THR A 18 13.16 -10.28 16.12
CA THR A 18 12.12 -9.44 15.51
C THR A 18 12.16 -8.09 16.20
N ALA A 19 12.85 -7.12 15.61
CA ALA A 19 12.85 -5.76 16.10
C ALA A 19 11.47 -5.14 15.84
N CYS A 20 10.58 -5.20 16.84
CA CYS A 20 9.39 -4.35 16.86
C CYS A 20 9.86 -2.90 17.05
N THR A 21 9.97 -2.15 15.95
CA THR A 21 10.20 -0.71 16.02
C THR A 21 8.94 -0.06 16.57
N SER A 22 8.91 0.22 17.88
CA SER A 22 7.82 0.97 18.51
C SER A 22 7.81 2.39 17.94
N MET A 23 6.61 2.85 17.53
CA MET A 23 6.38 4.20 17.08
C MET A 23 6.70 5.19 18.21
N THR A 24 7.48 6.22 17.93
CA THR A 24 7.75 7.26 18.93
C THR A 24 6.51 8.14 19.15
N SER A 25 6.40 8.77 20.30
CA SER A 25 5.31 9.73 20.57
C SER A 25 5.29 10.90 19.58
N SER A 26 6.46 11.33 19.10
CA SER A 26 6.59 12.38 18.08
C SER A 26 6.07 11.94 16.70
N ASP A 27 6.27 10.67 16.32
CA ASP A 27 5.73 10.13 15.06
C ASP A 27 4.19 10.03 15.14
N ALA A 28 3.64 9.58 16.26
CA ALA A 28 2.20 9.53 16.46
C ALA A 28 1.56 10.92 16.33
N ALA A 29 2.07 11.91 17.03
CA ALA A 29 1.59 13.30 16.95
C ALA A 29 1.70 13.88 15.54
N ARG A 30 2.76 13.54 14.80
CA ARG A 30 2.94 13.94 13.39
C ARG A 30 1.83 13.36 12.51
N PHE A 31 1.53 12.08 12.63
CA PHE A 31 0.48 11.44 11.83
C PHE A 31 -0.92 11.96 12.20
N ASP A 32 -1.18 12.22 13.47
CA ASP A 32 -2.44 12.84 13.91
C ASP A 32 -2.61 14.24 13.29
N ALA A 33 -1.55 15.05 13.27
CA ALA A 33 -1.57 16.36 12.63
C ALA A 33 -1.81 16.29 11.11
N ILE A 34 -1.26 15.28 10.42
CA ILE A 34 -1.52 15.03 9.00
C ILE A 34 -3.01 14.70 8.78
N VAL A 35 -3.56 13.81 9.58
CA VAL A 35 -4.98 13.41 9.48
C VAL A 35 -5.91 14.59 9.80
N ALA A 36 -5.54 15.45 10.74
CA ALA A 36 -6.29 16.65 11.09
C ALA A 36 -6.08 17.85 10.13
N SER A 37 -5.18 17.71 9.15
CA SER A 37 -4.77 18.84 8.28
C SER A 37 -5.97 19.53 7.60
N PRO A 38 -6.05 20.88 7.61
CA PRO A 38 -7.14 21.64 7.01
C PRO A 38 -7.22 21.54 5.49
N VAL A 39 -6.14 21.13 4.80
CA VAL A 39 -6.15 20.92 3.34
C VAL A 39 -6.88 19.63 2.93
N ARG A 40 -7.23 18.77 3.88
CA ARG A 40 -8.05 17.58 3.60
C ARG A 40 -9.53 17.97 3.49
N ILE A 41 -10.18 17.47 2.47
CA ILE A 41 -11.60 17.75 2.22
C ILE A 41 -12.52 16.94 3.16
N ASP A 42 -13.74 17.43 3.39
CA ASP A 42 -14.70 16.76 4.29
C ASP A 42 -15.09 15.35 3.80
N ALA A 43 -15.10 15.12 2.49
CA ALA A 43 -15.33 13.79 1.93
C ALA A 43 -14.29 12.77 2.41
N ASP A 44 -13.02 13.17 2.53
CA ASP A 44 -11.95 12.32 3.06
C ASP A 44 -12.20 11.99 4.54
N ARG A 45 -12.54 12.99 5.34
CA ARG A 45 -12.78 12.83 6.78
C ARG A 45 -13.92 11.86 7.06
N ARG A 46 -14.98 11.86 6.22
CA ARG A 46 -16.09 10.90 6.34
C ARG A 46 -15.66 9.46 6.10
N THR A 47 -14.58 9.23 5.36
CA THR A 47 -14.08 7.87 5.07
C THR A 47 -12.99 7.41 6.03
N ASP A 48 -12.48 8.27 6.92
CA ASP A 48 -11.37 7.96 7.82
C ASP A 48 -11.68 6.76 8.74
N ALA A 49 -12.93 6.65 9.21
CA ALA A 49 -13.35 5.51 10.05
C ALA A 49 -13.23 4.15 9.34
N ALA A 50 -13.35 4.12 8.00
CA ALA A 50 -13.22 2.91 7.20
C ALA A 50 -11.81 2.68 6.66
N ARG A 51 -10.94 3.70 6.70
CA ARG A 51 -9.59 3.67 6.11
C ARG A 51 -8.46 3.72 7.13
N HIS A 52 -8.78 4.03 8.39
CA HIS A 52 -7.84 4.05 9.52
C HIS A 52 -6.52 4.78 9.22
N PRO A 53 -6.53 6.06 8.79
CA PRO A 53 -5.32 6.75 8.31
C PRO A 53 -4.23 6.88 9.37
N THR A 54 -4.57 6.95 10.67
CA THR A 54 -3.61 7.01 11.77
C THR A 54 -2.83 5.71 11.98
N GLN A 55 -3.39 4.56 11.56
CA GLN A 55 -2.70 3.28 11.53
C GLN A 55 -2.04 3.00 10.17
N PHE A 56 -2.66 3.47 9.08
CA PHE A 56 -2.14 3.31 7.74
C PHE A 56 -0.80 4.04 7.52
N LEU A 57 -0.72 5.31 7.91
CA LEU A 57 0.50 6.12 7.69
C LEU A 57 1.76 5.51 8.32
N PRO A 58 1.78 5.16 9.61
CA PRO A 58 2.95 4.48 10.19
C PRO A 58 3.24 3.11 9.53
N PHE A 59 2.20 2.39 9.10
CA PHE A 59 2.39 1.12 8.39
C PHE A 59 3.15 1.31 7.07
N THR A 60 3.01 2.45 6.38
CA THR A 60 3.75 2.74 5.14
C THR A 60 5.23 3.02 5.35
N GLN A 61 5.68 3.30 6.57
CA GLN A 61 7.04 3.75 6.91
C GLN A 61 7.42 5.11 6.26
N VAL A 62 6.43 5.90 5.82
CA VAL A 62 6.68 7.21 5.19
C VAL A 62 7.30 8.21 6.16
N LYS A 63 8.28 8.98 5.65
CA LYS A 63 9.00 10.02 6.40
C LYS A 63 9.10 11.31 5.58
N PRO A 64 9.29 12.46 6.23
CA PRO A 64 9.59 13.71 5.53
C PRO A 64 10.80 13.59 4.61
N GLY A 65 10.72 14.23 3.45
CA GLY A 65 11.76 14.20 2.42
C GLY A 65 11.74 12.99 1.49
N MET A 66 10.88 12.00 1.75
CA MET A 66 10.77 10.81 0.90
C MET A 66 10.13 11.11 -0.46
N ARG A 67 10.44 10.24 -1.43
CA ARG A 67 9.85 10.19 -2.76
C ARG A 67 8.82 9.06 -2.80
N ALA A 68 7.57 9.39 -3.07
CA ALA A 68 6.48 8.43 -3.05
C ALA A 68 5.69 8.40 -4.36
N LEU A 69 5.11 7.25 -4.68
CA LEU A 69 4.16 7.07 -5.79
C LEU A 69 2.88 6.44 -5.24
N ASP A 70 1.74 7.06 -5.52
CA ASP A 70 0.42 6.48 -5.27
C ASP A 70 -0.19 6.03 -6.59
N VAL A 71 -0.27 4.71 -6.81
CA VAL A 71 -0.84 4.11 -8.02
C VAL A 71 -2.35 4.05 -7.89
N SER A 72 -3.05 4.46 -8.95
CA SER A 72 -4.51 4.58 -8.95
C SER A 72 -5.03 5.58 -7.93
N ALA A 73 -4.53 6.81 -8.00
CA ALA A 73 -4.81 7.87 -7.03
C ALA A 73 -6.32 8.20 -6.84
N GLY A 74 -7.16 7.89 -7.84
CA GLY A 74 -8.60 8.11 -7.78
C GLY A 74 -8.96 9.57 -7.47
N GLY A 75 -9.71 9.81 -6.39
CA GLY A 75 -10.04 11.15 -5.89
C GLY A 75 -8.94 11.80 -5.04
N GLY A 76 -7.80 11.12 -4.84
CA GLY A 76 -6.63 11.65 -4.14
C GLY A 76 -6.65 11.51 -2.61
N TYR A 77 -7.46 10.62 -2.04
CA TYR A 77 -7.48 10.41 -0.58
C TYR A 77 -6.11 10.00 -0.04
N THR A 78 -5.56 8.89 -0.56
CA THR A 78 -4.24 8.39 -0.15
C THR A 78 -3.14 9.34 -0.56
N SER A 79 -3.21 9.85 -1.80
CA SER A 79 -2.25 10.81 -2.33
C SER A 79 -2.11 12.06 -1.44
N GLN A 80 -3.24 12.60 -0.94
CA GLN A 80 -3.22 13.77 -0.05
C GLN A 80 -2.49 13.47 1.28
N LEU A 81 -2.79 12.31 1.89
CA LEU A 81 -2.13 11.89 3.12
C LEU A 81 -0.63 11.69 2.91
N MET A 82 -0.24 11.06 1.80
CA MET A 82 1.15 10.79 1.47
C MET A 82 1.91 12.09 1.13
N ALA A 83 1.31 13.03 0.39
CA ALA A 83 1.91 14.33 0.10
C ALA A 83 2.20 15.14 1.37
N LEU A 84 1.26 15.13 2.31
CA LEU A 84 1.46 15.74 3.64
C LEU A 84 2.55 15.01 4.44
N ALA A 85 2.62 13.70 4.34
CA ALA A 85 3.57 12.88 5.10
C ALA A 85 5.01 13.05 4.62
N VAL A 86 5.23 13.14 3.30
CA VAL A 86 6.57 13.41 2.74
C VAL A 86 6.96 14.88 2.90
N GLY A 87 5.99 15.78 3.10
CA GLY A 87 6.23 17.20 3.35
C GLY A 87 6.86 17.94 2.16
N PRO A 88 7.20 19.24 2.34
CA PRO A 88 7.65 20.10 1.24
C PRO A 88 9.03 19.74 0.67
N SER A 89 9.85 18.98 1.40
CA SER A 89 11.16 18.50 0.95
C SER A 89 11.09 17.16 0.22
N GLY A 90 9.93 16.48 0.26
CA GLY A 90 9.66 15.25 -0.49
C GLY A 90 8.85 15.51 -1.74
N VAL A 91 8.45 14.42 -2.41
CA VAL A 91 7.55 14.48 -3.57
C VAL A 91 6.62 13.28 -3.57
N LEU A 92 5.36 13.52 -3.93
CA LEU A 92 4.38 12.50 -4.23
C LEU A 92 4.01 12.57 -5.71
N TYR A 93 4.14 11.46 -6.40
CA TYR A 93 3.56 11.23 -7.72
C TYR A 93 2.23 10.50 -7.54
N ALA A 94 1.15 11.10 -8.03
CA ALA A 94 -0.20 10.52 -7.99
C ALA A 94 -0.57 10.02 -9.39
N GLN A 95 -0.41 8.73 -9.61
CA GLN A 95 -0.71 8.13 -10.91
C GLN A 95 -2.23 7.94 -11.04
N ALA A 96 -2.77 8.47 -12.13
CA ALA A 96 -4.16 8.28 -12.55
C ALA A 96 -4.19 8.31 -14.08
N PRO A 97 -4.58 7.20 -14.77
CA PRO A 97 -4.62 7.18 -16.24
C PRO A 97 -5.50 8.30 -16.81
N ASN A 98 -6.61 8.60 -16.12
CA ASN A 98 -7.54 9.68 -16.44
C ASN A 98 -7.88 10.43 -15.14
N PRO A 99 -7.15 11.50 -14.80
CA PRO A 99 -7.40 12.25 -13.58
C PRO A 99 -8.84 12.81 -13.57
N GLY A 100 -9.61 12.39 -12.57
CA GLY A 100 -11.00 12.79 -12.42
C GLY A 100 -11.17 14.22 -11.83
N ALA A 101 -12.37 14.77 -11.93
CA ALA A 101 -12.70 16.11 -11.45
C ALA A 101 -12.40 16.31 -9.94
N THR A 102 -12.57 15.28 -9.12
CA THR A 102 -12.28 15.35 -7.68
C THR A 102 -10.79 15.61 -7.41
N LEU A 103 -9.90 14.86 -8.09
CA LEU A 103 -8.46 15.05 -7.95
C LEU A 103 -8.02 16.42 -8.47
N THR A 104 -8.55 16.84 -9.63
CA THR A 104 -8.25 18.15 -10.23
C THR A 104 -8.70 19.30 -9.32
N ARG A 105 -9.92 19.22 -8.79
CA ARG A 105 -10.45 20.25 -7.89
C ARG A 105 -9.65 20.32 -6.59
N ARG A 106 -9.29 19.18 -5.99
CA ARG A 106 -8.44 19.10 -4.78
C ARG A 106 -7.20 19.95 -4.92
N LEU A 107 -6.50 19.85 -6.05
CA LEU A 107 -5.27 20.59 -6.30
C LEU A 107 -5.50 22.05 -6.70
N ALA A 108 -6.64 22.36 -7.32
CA ALA A 108 -7.02 23.75 -7.58
C ALA A 108 -7.36 24.51 -6.29
N ASP A 109 -8.09 23.87 -5.37
CA ASP A 109 -8.50 24.45 -4.09
C ASP A 109 -7.33 24.55 -3.08
N HIS A 110 -6.42 23.57 -3.11
CA HIS A 110 -5.27 23.48 -2.21
C HIS A 110 -3.99 23.08 -2.98
N PRO A 111 -3.36 24.01 -3.72
CA PRO A 111 -2.14 23.73 -4.48
C PRO A 111 -0.99 23.28 -3.56
N GLN A 112 -0.31 22.20 -3.95
CA GLN A 112 0.85 21.66 -3.25
C GLN A 112 1.93 21.32 -4.28
N ALA A 113 3.08 22.00 -4.19
CA ALA A 113 4.18 21.83 -5.14
C ALA A 113 4.79 20.42 -5.14
N ASN A 114 4.64 19.70 -4.03
CA ASN A 114 5.13 18.33 -3.86
C ASN A 114 4.11 17.24 -4.21
N PHE A 115 2.95 17.61 -4.77
CA PHE A 115 1.89 16.68 -5.20
C PHE A 115 1.76 16.75 -6.72
N VAL A 116 2.36 15.80 -7.43
CA VAL A 116 2.46 15.77 -8.91
C VAL A 116 1.51 14.72 -9.46
N VAL A 117 0.51 15.13 -10.24
CA VAL A 117 -0.38 14.19 -10.94
C VAL A 117 0.27 13.69 -12.22
N VAL A 118 0.23 12.37 -12.43
CA VAL A 118 0.82 11.71 -13.60
C VAL A 118 -0.22 10.87 -14.33
N ALA A 119 -0.54 11.25 -15.57
CA ALA A 119 -1.47 10.53 -16.44
C ALA A 119 -0.71 9.43 -17.20
N ARG A 120 -0.61 8.24 -16.61
CA ARG A 120 0.07 7.07 -17.18
C ARG A 120 -0.79 5.83 -17.08
N PRO A 121 -0.67 4.85 -18.01
CA PRO A 121 -1.40 3.60 -17.95
C PRO A 121 -0.94 2.73 -16.77
N PHE A 122 -1.77 1.77 -16.35
CA PHE A 122 -1.46 0.92 -15.20
C PHE A 122 -0.31 -0.06 -15.44
N ASP A 123 -0.09 -0.52 -16.67
CA ASP A 123 1.02 -1.41 -17.01
C ASP A 123 2.37 -0.68 -17.17
N ASP A 124 2.34 0.67 -17.13
CA ASP A 124 3.52 1.55 -17.14
C ASP A 124 3.28 2.79 -16.25
N PRO A 125 3.06 2.59 -14.91
CA PRO A 125 2.54 3.64 -14.03
C PRO A 125 3.59 4.66 -13.58
N VAL A 126 4.88 4.38 -13.81
CA VAL A 126 6.00 5.16 -13.28
C VAL A 126 6.45 6.19 -14.29
N PRO A 127 6.37 7.50 -14.00
CA PRO A 127 6.94 8.50 -14.90
C PRO A 127 8.48 8.50 -14.83
N PRO A 128 9.18 8.92 -15.90
CA PRO A 128 10.64 8.84 -15.99
C PRO A 128 11.39 9.50 -14.83
N GLU A 129 10.83 10.57 -14.28
CA GLU A 129 11.38 11.31 -13.15
C GLU A 129 11.17 10.62 -11.78
N ALA A 130 10.28 9.63 -11.70
CA ALA A 130 9.99 8.89 -10.47
C ALA A 130 10.91 7.66 -10.34
N HIS A 131 12.15 7.89 -10.04
CA HIS A 131 13.16 6.86 -9.74
C HIS A 131 13.61 6.95 -8.28
N ASP A 132 14.26 5.90 -7.77
CA ASP A 132 14.74 5.81 -6.39
C ASP A 132 13.65 6.15 -5.36
N LEU A 133 12.44 5.66 -5.63
CA LEU A 133 11.30 5.86 -4.74
C LEU A 133 11.52 5.15 -3.40
N ASP A 134 11.06 5.79 -2.33
CA ASP A 134 11.06 5.23 -0.98
C ASP A 134 9.84 4.36 -0.71
N VAL A 135 8.66 4.84 -1.19
CA VAL A 135 7.37 4.22 -0.90
C VAL A 135 6.47 4.27 -2.14
N ILE A 136 5.84 3.14 -2.42
CA ILE A 136 4.75 3.05 -3.40
C ILE A 136 3.50 2.54 -2.68
N THR A 137 2.33 3.12 -3.00
CA THR A 137 1.01 2.68 -2.51
C THR A 137 0.10 2.30 -3.66
N LEU A 138 -0.71 1.23 -3.49
CA LEU A 138 -1.83 0.87 -4.33
C LEU A 138 -2.96 0.42 -3.41
N ILE A 139 -3.97 1.30 -3.26
CA ILE A 139 -4.95 1.20 -2.18
C ILE A 139 -6.36 1.04 -2.75
N GLN A 140 -6.97 -0.13 -2.48
CA GLN A 140 -8.35 -0.48 -2.85
C GLN A 140 -8.63 -0.37 -4.35
N ASN A 141 -7.66 -0.79 -5.19
CA ASN A 141 -7.78 -0.74 -6.64
C ASN A 141 -7.10 -1.91 -7.36
N TYR A 142 -6.39 -2.80 -6.65
CA TYR A 142 -5.76 -3.95 -7.28
C TYR A 142 -6.82 -4.86 -7.92
N HIS A 143 -7.96 -5.06 -7.22
CA HIS A 143 -9.10 -5.82 -7.73
C HIS A 143 -9.70 -5.20 -9.00
N ASP A 144 -9.77 -3.87 -9.10
CA ASP A 144 -10.27 -3.19 -10.31
C ASP A 144 -9.30 -3.30 -11.47
N ILE A 145 -8.00 -3.12 -11.21
CA ILE A 145 -6.94 -3.33 -12.23
C ILE A 145 -6.97 -4.77 -12.76
N ALA A 146 -7.31 -5.75 -11.91
CA ALA A 146 -7.44 -7.15 -12.33
C ALA A 146 -8.59 -7.37 -13.34
N ASN A 147 -9.55 -6.46 -13.44
CA ASN A 147 -10.65 -6.50 -14.41
C ASN A 147 -10.32 -5.83 -15.75
N LEU A 148 -9.20 -5.14 -15.84
CA LEU A 148 -8.77 -4.40 -17.02
C LEU A 148 -7.80 -5.24 -17.87
N PRO A 149 -7.66 -4.93 -19.17
CA PRO A 149 -6.65 -5.54 -20.03
C PRO A 149 -5.24 -4.98 -19.73
N VAL A 150 -4.80 -5.13 -18.48
CA VAL A 150 -3.53 -4.62 -17.95
C VAL A 150 -2.58 -5.78 -17.72
N ASP A 151 -1.35 -5.66 -18.21
CA ASP A 151 -0.26 -6.57 -17.85
C ASP A 151 0.23 -6.27 -16.42
N ARG A 152 -0.38 -6.93 -15.41
CA ARG A 152 -0.03 -6.75 -14.00
C ARG A 152 1.39 -7.25 -13.67
N VAL A 153 1.92 -8.19 -14.46
CA VAL A 153 3.32 -8.65 -14.31
C VAL A 153 4.26 -7.51 -14.67
N ARG A 154 4.01 -6.84 -15.80
CA ARG A 154 4.75 -5.66 -16.22
C ARG A 154 4.58 -4.52 -15.21
N MET A 155 3.34 -4.22 -14.77
CA MET A 155 3.07 -3.23 -13.74
C MET A 155 3.95 -3.43 -12.50
N ASN A 156 3.88 -4.61 -11.88
CA ASN A 156 4.64 -4.89 -10.67
C ASN A 156 6.16 -4.84 -10.88
N ARG A 157 6.67 -5.23 -12.07
CA ARG A 157 8.09 -5.09 -12.42
C ARG A 157 8.53 -3.64 -12.55
N GLN A 158 7.69 -2.76 -13.14
CA GLN A 158 7.96 -1.33 -13.23
C GLN A 158 8.02 -0.69 -11.84
N LEU A 159 7.07 -1.04 -10.96
CA LEU A 159 7.06 -0.59 -9.57
C LEU A 159 8.31 -1.08 -8.81
N TYR A 160 8.70 -2.34 -9.02
CA TYR A 160 9.93 -2.88 -8.43
C TYR A 160 11.17 -2.13 -8.91
N ALA A 161 11.28 -1.85 -10.22
CA ALA A 161 12.41 -1.13 -10.79
C ALA A 161 12.53 0.29 -10.23
N ALA A 162 11.39 0.98 -10.04
CA ALA A 162 11.34 2.36 -9.57
C ALA A 162 11.71 2.54 -8.09
N LEU A 163 11.54 1.52 -7.25
CA LEU A 163 11.91 1.57 -5.84
C LEU A 163 13.43 1.42 -5.66
N LYS A 164 13.97 2.16 -4.70
CA LYS A 164 15.33 1.93 -4.21
C LYS A 164 15.41 0.63 -3.40
N PRO A 165 16.58 -0.02 -3.28
CA PRO A 165 16.78 -1.11 -2.34
C PRO A 165 16.37 -0.71 -0.91
N GLY A 166 15.54 -1.53 -0.24
CA GLY A 166 14.94 -1.21 1.05
C GLY A 166 13.69 -0.31 0.97
N GLY A 167 13.26 0.10 -0.22
CA GLY A 167 11.99 0.81 -0.42
C GLY A 167 10.78 -0.12 -0.29
N HIS A 168 9.61 0.45 0.06
CA HIS A 168 8.41 -0.31 0.39
C HIS A 168 7.32 -0.16 -0.67
N TYR A 169 6.63 -1.26 -0.95
CA TYR A 169 5.39 -1.28 -1.73
C TYR A 169 4.25 -1.75 -0.83
N ILE A 170 3.24 -0.90 -0.66
CA ILE A 170 2.09 -1.14 0.20
C ILE A 170 0.86 -1.40 -0.68
N VAL A 171 0.24 -2.56 -0.48
CA VAL A 171 -1.03 -2.91 -1.12
C VAL A 171 -2.09 -3.14 -0.05
N VAL A 172 -3.20 -2.42 -0.17
CA VAL A 172 -4.41 -2.63 0.63
C VAL A 172 -5.54 -2.92 -0.32
N ASP A 173 -6.29 -3.99 -0.07
CA ASP A 173 -7.50 -4.24 -0.88
C ASP A 173 -8.57 -5.01 -0.11
N HIS A 174 -9.79 -5.00 -0.66
CA HIS A 174 -10.93 -5.74 -0.13
C HIS A 174 -10.71 -7.24 -0.30
N ALA A 175 -10.73 -7.97 0.82
CA ALA A 175 -10.49 -9.40 0.84
C ALA A 175 -11.69 -10.16 0.25
N ALA A 176 -11.43 -11.00 -0.74
CA ALA A 176 -12.34 -12.06 -1.16
C ALA A 176 -12.19 -13.29 -0.24
N ARG A 177 -13.02 -14.31 -0.44
CA ARG A 177 -12.83 -15.61 0.20
C ARG A 177 -11.56 -16.27 -0.34
N ALA A 178 -10.83 -16.93 0.55
CA ALA A 178 -9.60 -17.63 0.16
C ALA A 178 -9.91 -18.70 -0.91
N GLY A 179 -9.05 -18.78 -1.94
CA GLY A 179 -9.16 -19.71 -3.05
C GLY A 179 -10.07 -19.25 -4.20
N THR A 180 -10.71 -18.05 -4.10
CA THR A 180 -11.54 -17.53 -5.21
C THR A 180 -10.71 -16.83 -6.31
N GLY A 181 -9.44 -16.57 -6.04
CA GLY A 181 -8.57 -15.92 -7.01
C GLY A 181 -9.08 -14.53 -7.41
N THR A 182 -9.37 -14.34 -8.70
CA THR A 182 -9.94 -13.09 -9.25
C THR A 182 -11.44 -13.22 -9.59
N ALA A 183 -12.12 -14.30 -9.21
CA ALA A 183 -13.50 -14.54 -9.60
C ALA A 183 -14.47 -13.45 -9.06
N ASP A 184 -14.18 -12.89 -7.89
CA ASP A 184 -15.02 -11.93 -7.20
C ASP A 184 -14.67 -10.46 -7.52
N THR A 185 -13.64 -10.22 -8.33
CA THR A 185 -13.14 -8.85 -8.58
C THR A 185 -14.18 -7.98 -9.31
N ARG A 186 -14.88 -8.54 -10.29
CA ARG A 186 -15.88 -7.81 -11.08
C ARG A 186 -17.23 -7.67 -10.38
N THR A 187 -17.63 -8.68 -9.61
CA THR A 187 -18.97 -8.79 -9.02
C THR A 187 -19.05 -8.23 -7.61
N LEU A 188 -18.03 -8.54 -6.78
CA LEU A 188 -17.99 -8.12 -5.38
C LEU A 188 -16.97 -7.01 -5.10
N HIS A 189 -16.16 -6.60 -6.08
CA HIS A 189 -15.05 -5.68 -5.90
C HIS A 189 -14.13 -6.14 -4.76
N ARG A 190 -13.73 -7.43 -4.81
CA ARG A 190 -12.86 -8.10 -3.85
C ARG A 190 -11.85 -8.96 -4.59
N ILE A 191 -10.67 -9.12 -4.02
CA ILE A 191 -9.63 -10.00 -4.57
C ILE A 191 -9.10 -10.95 -3.49
N ASP A 192 -8.78 -12.17 -3.88
CA ASP A 192 -8.09 -13.10 -3.00
C ASP A 192 -6.69 -12.56 -2.70
N GLU A 193 -6.39 -12.43 -1.42
CA GLU A 193 -5.09 -11.94 -0.93
C GLU A 193 -3.91 -12.73 -1.50
N ALA A 194 -4.08 -14.05 -1.72
CA ALA A 194 -3.05 -14.92 -2.27
C ALA A 194 -2.65 -14.51 -3.70
N VAL A 195 -3.57 -13.97 -4.50
CA VAL A 195 -3.26 -13.47 -5.85
C VAL A 195 -2.28 -12.30 -5.75
N VAL A 196 -2.58 -11.32 -4.91
CA VAL A 196 -1.72 -10.13 -4.72
C VAL A 196 -0.35 -10.52 -4.20
N ARG A 197 -0.31 -11.40 -3.18
CA ARG A 197 0.96 -11.90 -2.64
C ARG A 197 1.81 -12.54 -3.72
N ASN A 198 1.24 -13.44 -4.51
CA ASN A 198 1.94 -14.16 -5.55
C ASN A 198 2.44 -13.23 -6.67
N GLU A 199 1.57 -12.36 -7.20
CA GLU A 199 1.93 -11.47 -8.30
C GLU A 199 3.02 -10.46 -7.90
N VAL A 200 2.96 -9.92 -6.68
CA VAL A 200 3.95 -8.96 -6.19
C VAL A 200 5.28 -9.66 -5.88
N THR A 201 5.27 -10.84 -5.24
CA THR A 201 6.51 -11.57 -4.96
C THR A 201 7.19 -12.09 -6.23
N GLN A 202 6.43 -12.46 -7.27
CA GLN A 202 6.98 -12.82 -8.58
C GLN A 202 7.73 -11.67 -9.27
N ALA A 203 7.43 -10.42 -8.93
CA ALA A 203 8.20 -9.26 -9.41
C ALA A 203 9.53 -9.05 -8.67
N GLY A 204 9.81 -9.82 -7.61
CA GLY A 204 11.05 -9.76 -6.82
C GLY A 204 10.90 -9.13 -5.44
N PHE A 205 9.72 -8.68 -5.07
CA PHE A 205 9.44 -8.17 -3.73
C PHE A 205 9.41 -9.28 -2.67
N VAL A 206 9.72 -8.92 -1.43
CA VAL A 206 9.56 -9.80 -0.26
C VAL A 206 8.49 -9.22 0.65
N LEU A 207 7.53 -10.03 1.07
CA LEU A 207 6.55 -9.63 2.09
C LEU A 207 7.27 -9.40 3.42
N GLU A 208 7.18 -8.17 3.94
CA GLU A 208 7.85 -7.76 5.17
C GLU A 208 6.89 -7.71 6.36
N ALA A 209 5.67 -7.21 6.13
CA ALA A 209 4.69 -7.07 7.20
C ALA A 209 3.24 -7.15 6.69
N GLU A 210 2.35 -7.54 7.61
CA GLU A 210 0.91 -7.55 7.44
C GLU A 210 0.25 -6.66 8.49
N GLY A 211 -0.64 -5.77 8.03
CA GLY A 211 -1.42 -4.92 8.93
C GLY A 211 -2.76 -5.56 9.27
N SER A 212 -3.09 -5.61 10.56
CA SER A 212 -4.40 -6.11 11.04
C SER A 212 -5.44 -5.02 11.23
N PHE A 213 -5.06 -3.75 11.11
CA PHE A 213 -5.90 -2.60 11.44
C PHE A 213 -7.11 -2.39 10.50
N LEU A 214 -7.19 -3.11 9.38
CA LEU A 214 -8.32 -3.10 8.45
C LEU A 214 -9.03 -4.46 8.36
N ARG A 215 -8.65 -5.43 9.19
CA ARG A 215 -9.30 -6.73 9.24
C ARG A 215 -10.66 -6.62 9.93
N ASN A 216 -11.64 -7.27 9.32
CA ASN A 216 -12.97 -7.45 9.89
C ASN A 216 -13.38 -8.93 9.76
N PRO A 217 -13.21 -9.73 10.81
CA PRO A 217 -13.57 -11.16 10.79
C PRO A 217 -15.08 -11.41 10.64
N ASP A 218 -15.91 -10.41 10.95
CA ASP A 218 -17.37 -10.51 10.87
C ASP A 218 -17.90 -10.25 9.44
N ASP A 219 -17.03 -9.82 8.50
CA ASP A 219 -17.42 -9.64 7.10
C ASP A 219 -17.51 -11.01 6.40
N PRO A 220 -18.71 -11.45 5.96
CA PRO A 220 -18.88 -12.75 5.29
C PRO A 220 -18.27 -12.78 3.88
N ARG A 221 -17.84 -11.63 3.34
CA ARG A 221 -17.22 -11.46 2.02
C ARG A 221 -18.10 -11.95 0.85
N ASP A 222 -19.42 -11.84 0.98
CA ASP A 222 -20.42 -12.27 0.02
C ASP A 222 -21.22 -11.13 -0.62
N LYS A 223 -20.92 -9.89 -0.23
CA LYS A 223 -21.51 -8.67 -0.78
C LYS A 223 -20.45 -7.79 -1.41
N THR A 224 -20.89 -6.91 -2.31
CA THR A 224 -19.99 -5.92 -2.91
C THR A 224 -19.36 -5.06 -1.83
N SER A 225 -18.14 -4.61 -2.07
CA SER A 225 -17.43 -3.78 -1.10
C SER A 225 -18.14 -2.44 -0.84
N GLY A 226 -18.93 -1.93 -1.81
CA GLY A 226 -19.70 -0.70 -1.70
C GLY A 226 -21.04 -0.83 -0.99
N ASP A 227 -21.69 -2.00 -1.08
CA ASP A 227 -23.03 -2.25 -0.55
C ASP A 227 -23.03 -3.00 0.80
N SER A 228 -21.86 -3.29 1.33
CA SER A 228 -21.74 -3.94 2.62
C SER A 228 -22.20 -3.00 3.72
N PRO A 229 -23.14 -3.39 4.58
CA PRO A 229 -23.55 -2.59 5.74
C PRO A 229 -22.48 -2.55 6.82
N PHE A 230 -21.42 -3.34 6.66
CA PHE A 230 -20.27 -3.41 7.57
C PHE A 230 -19.03 -2.86 6.88
N PHE A 231 -18.07 -2.44 7.67
CA PHE A 231 -16.72 -2.21 7.14
C PHE A 231 -16.19 -3.54 6.59
N THR A 232 -15.94 -3.57 5.29
CA THR A 232 -15.44 -4.77 4.62
C THR A 232 -14.08 -5.18 5.16
N ASP A 233 -13.86 -6.49 5.25
CA ASP A 233 -12.52 -7.02 5.55
C ASP A 233 -11.53 -6.62 4.45
N LYS A 234 -10.38 -6.10 4.88
CA LYS A 234 -9.29 -5.72 3.97
C LYS A 234 -7.98 -6.27 4.49
N PHE A 235 -7.17 -6.75 3.57
CA PHE A 235 -5.76 -7.01 3.86
C PHE A 235 -4.93 -5.75 3.65
N ALA A 236 -3.88 -5.61 4.44
CA ALA A 236 -2.85 -4.59 4.25
C ALA A 236 -1.48 -5.28 4.23
N LEU A 237 -0.82 -5.25 3.08
CA LEU A 237 0.46 -5.91 2.85
C LEU A 237 1.53 -4.87 2.61
N ARG A 238 2.65 -4.99 3.32
CA ARG A 238 3.86 -4.22 3.04
C ARG A 238 4.93 -5.14 2.53
N PHE A 239 5.34 -4.88 1.32
CA PHE A 239 6.46 -5.55 0.67
C PHE A 239 7.67 -4.65 0.68
N VAL A 240 8.87 -5.24 0.66
CA VAL A 240 10.14 -4.54 0.55
C VAL A 240 10.90 -4.99 -0.70
N LYS A 241 11.58 -4.06 -1.36
CA LYS A 241 12.60 -4.41 -2.35
C LYS A 241 13.87 -4.81 -1.60
N PRO A 242 14.38 -6.05 -1.73
CA PRO A 242 15.62 -6.48 -1.07
C PRO A 242 16.79 -5.54 -1.34
N ARG A 243 17.75 -5.52 -0.38
CA ARG A 243 19.01 -4.76 -0.50
C ARG A 243 20.02 -5.50 -1.33
#